data_2fdfd9aa3501a7639327dc5bc7694288
#
_entry.id   2fdfd9aa3501a7639327dc5bc7694288
#
_cell.length_a   1.000
_cell.length_b   1.000
_cell.length_c   1.000
_cell.angle_alpha   90.00
_cell.angle_beta   90.00
_cell.angle_gamma   90.00
#
_symmetry.space_group_name_H-M   'P 1'
#
loop_
_entity.id
_entity.type
_entity.pdbx_description
1 polymer ?
#
loop_
_entity_poly.entity_id
_entity_poly.type
_entity_poly.pdbx_seq_one_letter_code
_entity_poly.pdbx_strand_id
1 'polypeptide(L)'
;MQSKLSKFRVGILFPFLFFFVFYSCKKDDDYYNVTPDLTQEQKWTSEVFTAMQAIYLWNDTLPDTLDVTKYTTTEKALEYLSGLKINSETGQAIDHYSFLDKIGNLSGEINQGTSSGDYGFMVTAAYNSSSQVSFFVTYVYKNSPAGVAGVARTYEIVSVNGSDVVHPEVTSDGYLVSTSAGYTNIVNALFYSSKASFGFKKPDGTTFTTSLNAGSYTINSVLCDTVLEVGTKKVGYVVFNQFLGESSQTELTNTIEKFQANDVKDLIVDLRYNGGGSVETCEKLSSMLAPSDANGKMMYTYKMNADLTQLFVSQNENLTVNFTKSNSFQPTAIYFIVSGGTASASELLINNLQPYYTSNLFLIGQTTYGKPCGFWSTPIGYTEKQTTTKKGYDLYAVSFETINANMEGGYYSGMTPGATKYPGVLAYDSFWLPWGDMNDACLAQAINRISSGTFKTSAPLRAKSVNVTPVSNIDRQFKGMIDFRKHLK
;
A
#
# COMPACT_ATOMS: atom_id res chain seq x y z
N MET A 1 9.46 61.18 19.35
CA MET A 1 8.03 61.55 19.49
C MET A 1 7.26 60.75 18.47
N GLN A 2 6.34 59.87 18.93
CA GLN A 2 5.23 59.24 18.21
C GLN A 2 5.58 58.22 17.14
N SER A 3 4.90 57.11 17.01
CA SER A 3 4.08 56.25 17.92
C SER A 3 3.94 54.91 17.20
N LYS A 4 4.09 53.84 17.98
CA LYS A 4 3.81 52.47 17.54
C LYS A 4 2.31 52.28 17.29
N LEU A 5 1.93 51.74 16.18
CA LEU A 5 0.61 51.15 15.95
C LEU A 5 0.77 49.67 15.61
N SER A 6 0.48 48.85 16.62
CA SER A 6 0.32 47.43 16.53
C SER A 6 -0.96 47.10 15.75
N LYS A 7 -0.86 46.32 14.68
CA LYS A 7 -2.04 45.72 14.04
C LYS A 7 -2.33 44.37 14.69
N PHE A 8 -3.31 44.38 15.60
CA PHE A 8 -4.02 43.17 16.03
C PHE A 8 -4.70 42.51 14.81
N ARG A 9 -4.30 41.30 14.46
CA ARG A 9 -5.11 40.42 13.61
C ARG A 9 -6.04 39.66 14.53
N VAL A 10 -7.31 40.04 14.52
CA VAL A 10 -8.41 39.27 15.10
C VAL A 10 -8.65 38.10 14.17
N GLY A 11 -8.27 36.93 14.61
CA GLY A 11 -8.66 35.67 13.98
C GLY A 11 -10.13 35.39 14.30
N ILE A 12 -10.99 35.52 13.32
CA ILE A 12 -12.38 35.06 13.41
C ILE A 12 -12.38 33.56 13.18
N LEU A 13 -12.48 32.80 14.28
CA LEU A 13 -12.86 31.41 14.26
C LEU A 13 -14.36 31.35 13.89
N PHE A 14 -14.66 30.92 12.67
CA PHE A 14 -15.99 30.44 12.32
C PHE A 14 -16.03 28.93 12.51
N PRO A 15 -16.91 28.43 13.37
CA PRO A 15 -17.19 26.98 13.36
C PRO A 15 -18.16 26.70 12.21
N PHE A 16 -17.66 26.07 11.14
CA PHE A 16 -18.53 25.57 10.09
C PHE A 16 -19.28 24.33 10.61
N LEU A 17 -20.52 24.54 10.95
CA LEU A 17 -21.53 23.53 11.15
C LEU A 17 -21.98 23.06 9.75
N PHE A 18 -21.78 21.78 9.43
CA PHE A 18 -22.42 21.16 8.27
C PHE A 18 -23.93 21.11 8.53
N PHE A 19 -24.65 22.13 8.09
CA PHE A 19 -26.09 22.06 7.95
C PHE A 19 -26.42 21.62 6.52
N PHE A 20 -26.75 20.36 6.35
CA PHE A 20 -27.57 19.97 5.22
C PHE A 20 -28.95 20.61 5.39
N VAL A 21 -29.21 21.68 4.65
CA VAL A 21 -30.53 22.30 4.60
C VAL A 21 -31.44 21.39 3.78
N PHE A 22 -32.19 20.54 4.47
CA PHE A 22 -33.36 19.92 3.87
C PHE A 22 -34.44 21.01 3.74
N TYR A 23 -34.64 21.56 2.54
CA TYR A 23 -35.87 22.27 2.23
C TYR A 23 -36.97 21.23 2.04
N SER A 24 -37.73 20.96 3.07
CA SER A 24 -39.02 20.31 2.97
C SER A 24 -40.07 21.31 3.42
N CYS A 25 -40.72 21.96 2.46
CA CYS A 25 -42.05 22.49 2.67
C CYS A 25 -43.03 21.55 2.00
N LYS A 26 -43.81 20.81 2.78
CA LYS A 26 -45.24 20.64 2.49
C LYS A 26 -46.02 20.09 3.68
N LYS A 27 -47.21 20.67 3.80
CA LYS A 27 -48.25 20.47 4.77
C LYS A 27 -48.78 19.03 4.84
N ASP A 28 -49.10 18.65 6.03
CA ASP A 28 -50.20 17.84 6.57
C ASP A 28 -50.92 16.91 5.58
N ASP A 29 -50.70 15.62 5.78
CA ASP A 29 -51.79 14.63 5.83
C ASP A 29 -51.32 13.51 6.79
N ASP A 30 -52.09 13.34 7.87
CA ASP A 30 -51.90 12.29 8.88
C ASP A 30 -52.04 10.89 8.29
N TYR A 31 -50.96 10.32 7.78
CA TYR A 31 -50.74 8.89 7.70
C TYR A 31 -49.60 8.55 8.62
N TYR A 32 -49.88 7.90 9.75
CA TYR A 32 -48.89 7.19 10.55
C TYR A 32 -48.23 6.08 9.69
N ASN A 33 -47.31 6.46 8.82
CA ASN A 33 -46.30 5.56 8.32
C ASN A 33 -45.26 5.39 9.44
N VAL A 34 -45.48 4.34 10.23
CA VAL A 34 -44.42 3.81 11.11
C VAL A 34 -43.35 3.31 10.16
N THR A 35 -42.40 4.19 9.80
CA THR A 35 -41.14 3.73 9.22
C THR A 35 -40.49 2.83 10.28
N PRO A 36 -40.25 1.54 10.00
CA PRO A 36 -39.60 0.67 10.95
C PRO A 36 -38.31 1.33 11.42
N ASP A 37 -38.08 1.38 12.74
CA ASP A 37 -36.77 1.87 13.23
C ASP A 37 -35.66 1.05 12.61
N LEU A 38 -34.84 1.69 11.77
CA LEU A 38 -33.70 1.05 11.13
C LEU A 38 -32.75 0.50 12.20
N THR A 39 -32.27 -0.68 11.99
CA THR A 39 -31.18 -1.26 12.81
C THR A 39 -29.92 -0.40 12.70
N GLN A 40 -28.97 -0.56 13.61
CA GLN A 40 -27.72 0.19 13.57
C GLN A 40 -26.93 -0.08 12.26
N GLU A 41 -26.90 -1.34 11.80
CA GLU A 41 -26.29 -1.70 10.52
C GLU A 41 -26.96 -1.02 9.32
N GLN A 42 -28.29 -0.92 9.33
CA GLN A 42 -29.02 -0.24 8.27
C GLN A 42 -28.76 1.27 8.27
N LYS A 43 -28.58 1.89 9.44
CA LYS A 43 -28.18 3.29 9.56
C LYS A 43 -26.78 3.51 8.99
N TRP A 44 -25.81 2.68 9.35
CA TRP A 44 -24.46 2.75 8.79
C TRP A 44 -24.44 2.48 7.28
N THR A 45 -25.23 1.52 6.81
CA THR A 45 -25.41 1.27 5.37
C THR A 45 -25.93 2.50 4.63
N SER A 46 -26.89 3.24 5.21
CA SER A 46 -27.38 4.50 4.65
C SER A 46 -26.29 5.59 4.60
N GLU A 47 -25.49 5.70 5.66
CA GLU A 47 -24.36 6.64 5.71
C GLU A 47 -23.29 6.29 4.67
N VAL A 48 -22.92 5.01 4.52
CA VAL A 48 -21.99 4.52 3.49
C VAL A 48 -22.50 4.87 2.09
N PHE A 49 -23.77 4.61 1.81
CA PHE A 49 -24.36 4.94 0.51
C PHE A 49 -24.30 6.44 0.22
N THR A 50 -24.69 7.27 1.19
CA THR A 50 -24.62 8.74 1.06
C THR A 50 -23.18 9.22 0.85
N ALA A 51 -22.23 8.67 1.60
CA ALA A 51 -20.82 8.99 1.43
C ALA A 51 -20.31 8.60 0.04
N MET A 52 -20.65 7.40 -0.44
CA MET A 52 -20.25 6.96 -1.79
C MET A 52 -20.87 7.84 -2.88
N GLN A 53 -22.12 8.26 -2.77
CA GLN A 53 -22.71 9.20 -3.71
C GLN A 53 -21.89 10.50 -3.81
N ALA A 54 -21.30 10.96 -2.71
CA ALA A 54 -20.51 12.18 -2.69
C ALA A 54 -19.07 11.98 -3.19
N ILE A 55 -18.36 10.96 -2.68
CA ILE A 55 -16.90 10.85 -2.86
C ILE A 55 -16.43 9.73 -3.78
N TYR A 56 -17.29 8.77 -4.12
CA TYR A 56 -16.88 7.62 -4.91
C TYR A 56 -16.49 8.02 -6.34
N LEU A 57 -15.35 7.56 -6.81
CA LEU A 57 -14.82 7.93 -8.13
C LEU A 57 -15.81 7.62 -9.28
N TRP A 58 -16.55 6.53 -9.14
CA TRP A 58 -17.55 6.08 -10.12
C TRP A 58 -18.97 6.23 -9.57
N ASN A 59 -19.27 7.37 -8.93
CA ASN A 59 -20.59 7.63 -8.35
C ASN A 59 -21.72 7.61 -9.39
N ASP A 60 -21.40 7.82 -10.66
CA ASP A 60 -22.31 7.72 -11.80
C ASP A 60 -22.86 6.30 -12.06
N THR A 61 -22.25 5.27 -11.44
CA THR A 61 -22.72 3.89 -11.51
C THR A 61 -23.64 3.49 -10.36
N LEU A 62 -23.72 4.33 -9.32
CA LEU A 62 -24.55 4.04 -8.16
C LEU A 62 -26.05 4.27 -8.48
N PRO A 63 -26.95 3.51 -7.84
CA PRO A 63 -28.37 3.75 -7.97
C PRO A 63 -28.77 5.10 -7.30
N ASP A 64 -29.87 5.70 -7.73
CA ASP A 64 -30.41 6.92 -7.12
C ASP A 64 -30.84 6.69 -5.65
N THR A 65 -31.28 5.48 -5.33
CA THR A 65 -31.75 5.08 -3.99
C THR A 65 -31.29 3.68 -3.65
N LEU A 66 -31.06 3.43 -2.36
CA LEU A 66 -30.67 2.10 -1.85
C LEU A 66 -31.69 1.63 -0.80
N ASP A 67 -32.28 0.47 -1.02
CA ASP A 67 -33.07 -0.21 0.02
C ASP A 67 -32.13 -0.90 1.02
N VAL A 68 -31.81 -0.20 2.09
CA VAL A 68 -30.85 -0.66 3.12
C VAL A 68 -31.32 -1.92 3.86
N THR A 69 -32.62 -2.23 3.80
CA THR A 69 -33.18 -3.41 4.49
C THR A 69 -32.81 -4.74 3.82
N LYS A 70 -32.33 -4.68 2.57
CA LYS A 70 -31.87 -5.85 1.82
C LYS A 70 -30.50 -6.37 2.26
N TYR A 71 -29.75 -5.59 3.05
CA TYR A 71 -28.38 -5.94 3.43
C TYR A 71 -28.32 -6.34 4.90
N THR A 72 -27.71 -7.48 5.18
CA THR A 72 -27.54 -7.99 6.55
C THR A 72 -26.41 -7.30 7.29
N THR A 73 -25.42 -6.78 6.56
CA THR A 73 -24.27 -6.02 7.11
C THR A 73 -23.91 -4.87 6.16
N THR A 74 -23.25 -3.86 6.71
CA THR A 74 -22.75 -2.71 5.96
C THR A 74 -21.69 -3.12 4.92
N GLU A 75 -20.86 -4.13 5.23
CA GLU A 75 -19.86 -4.66 4.30
C GLU A 75 -20.50 -5.26 3.04
N LYS A 76 -21.62 -5.98 3.18
CA LYS A 76 -22.35 -6.53 2.01
C LYS A 76 -22.97 -5.45 1.11
N ALA A 77 -23.41 -4.36 1.70
CA ALA A 77 -23.88 -3.23 0.93
C ALA A 77 -22.73 -2.56 0.17
N LEU A 78 -21.58 -2.39 0.82
CA LEU A 78 -20.38 -1.85 0.16
C LEU A 78 -19.92 -2.76 -0.97
N GLU A 79 -19.87 -4.08 -0.76
CA GLU A 79 -19.54 -5.07 -1.80
C GLU A 79 -20.46 -4.95 -3.02
N TYR A 80 -21.77 -4.80 -2.82
CA TYR A 80 -22.73 -4.55 -3.90
C TYR A 80 -22.41 -3.25 -4.65
N LEU A 81 -22.25 -2.14 -3.92
CA LEU A 81 -22.04 -0.81 -4.50
C LEU A 81 -20.73 -0.72 -5.29
N SER A 82 -19.64 -1.23 -4.73
CA SER A 82 -18.32 -1.25 -5.39
C SER A 82 -18.29 -2.20 -6.60
N GLY A 83 -19.12 -3.26 -6.58
CA GLY A 83 -19.25 -4.20 -7.68
C GLY A 83 -19.97 -3.67 -8.92
N LEU A 84 -20.58 -2.47 -8.87
CA LEU A 84 -21.37 -1.93 -9.98
C LEU A 84 -20.52 -1.40 -11.15
N LYS A 85 -19.28 -0.96 -10.90
CA LYS A 85 -18.37 -0.51 -11.95
C LYS A 85 -17.68 -1.69 -12.61
N ILE A 86 -18.07 -2.03 -13.83
CA ILE A 86 -17.56 -3.18 -14.57
C ILE A 86 -16.49 -2.74 -15.58
N ASN A 87 -15.40 -3.48 -15.64
CA ASN A 87 -14.40 -3.38 -16.70
C ASN A 87 -14.98 -4.02 -17.97
N SER A 88 -15.10 -3.24 -19.04
CA SER A 88 -15.70 -3.69 -20.32
C SER A 88 -14.88 -4.78 -21.03
N GLU A 89 -13.58 -4.89 -20.75
CA GLU A 89 -12.70 -5.86 -21.37
C GLU A 89 -12.73 -7.22 -20.65
N THR A 90 -12.80 -7.20 -19.32
CA THR A 90 -12.73 -8.41 -18.49
C THR A 90 -14.08 -8.89 -17.99
N GLY A 91 -15.11 -8.04 -18.00
CA GLY A 91 -16.41 -8.31 -17.41
C GLY A 91 -16.40 -8.38 -15.87
N GLN A 92 -15.29 -8.05 -15.23
CA GLN A 92 -15.15 -8.07 -13.77
C GLN A 92 -15.33 -6.66 -13.18
N ALA A 93 -15.71 -6.59 -11.90
CA ALA A 93 -15.74 -5.32 -11.19
C ALA A 93 -14.35 -4.68 -11.17
N ILE A 94 -14.26 -3.38 -11.45
CA ILE A 94 -13.02 -2.63 -11.35
C ILE A 94 -12.68 -2.39 -9.87
N ASP A 95 -13.67 -2.01 -9.08
CA ASP A 95 -13.47 -1.72 -7.67
C ASP A 95 -13.59 -2.99 -6.82
N HIS A 96 -12.47 -3.60 -6.56
CA HIS A 96 -12.25 -4.61 -5.52
C HIS A 96 -11.33 -4.06 -4.41
N TYR A 97 -11.26 -2.73 -4.31
CA TYR A 97 -10.33 -2.01 -3.43
C TYR A 97 -11.04 -1.31 -2.27
N SER A 98 -12.29 -0.87 -2.46
CA SER A 98 -13.08 -0.20 -1.42
C SER A 98 -13.38 -1.13 -0.24
N PHE A 99 -13.25 -0.62 0.99
CA PHE A 99 -13.45 -1.42 2.20
C PHE A 99 -13.86 -0.56 3.39
N LEU A 100 -14.31 -1.24 4.45
CA LEU A 100 -14.59 -0.66 5.76
C LEU A 100 -13.54 -1.12 6.77
N ASP A 101 -12.91 -0.16 7.47
CA ASP A 101 -12.03 -0.43 8.60
C ASP A 101 -12.75 -0.19 9.92
N LYS A 102 -12.66 -1.15 10.84
CA LYS A 102 -13.21 -0.98 12.19
C LYS A 102 -12.30 -0.07 12.99
N ILE A 103 -12.75 1.18 13.17
CA ILE A 103 -12.24 2.05 14.24
C ILE A 103 -10.81 2.56 14.05
N GLY A 104 -10.41 2.91 12.81
CA GLY A 104 -9.16 3.65 12.58
C GLY A 104 -7.88 2.86 12.84
N ASN A 105 -7.91 1.53 12.78
CA ASN A 105 -6.73 0.70 12.93
C ASN A 105 -5.72 1.00 11.83
N LEU A 106 -6.18 1.02 10.57
CA LEU A 106 -5.33 1.26 9.42
C LEU A 106 -4.77 2.69 9.37
N SER A 107 -5.62 3.70 9.62
CA SER A 107 -5.16 5.09 9.64
C SER A 107 -4.14 5.34 10.75
N GLY A 108 -4.31 4.71 11.92
CA GLY A 108 -3.33 4.71 13.00
C GLY A 108 -2.01 4.08 12.61
N GLU A 109 -2.03 2.90 11.99
CA GLU A 109 -0.83 2.22 11.53
C GLU A 109 -0.08 3.06 10.49
N ILE A 110 -0.77 3.52 9.44
CA ILE A 110 -0.13 4.28 8.37
C ILE A 110 0.38 5.63 8.86
N ASN A 111 -0.38 6.39 9.65
CA ASN A 111 0.06 7.70 10.13
C ASN A 111 1.14 7.62 11.22
N GLN A 112 1.00 6.68 12.16
CA GLN A 112 1.89 6.60 13.32
C GLN A 112 3.08 5.66 13.11
N GLY A 113 3.03 4.79 12.09
CA GLY A 113 4.06 3.80 11.84
C GLY A 113 4.17 2.76 12.96
N THR A 114 3.04 2.42 13.58
CA THR A 114 3.00 1.48 14.72
C THR A 114 2.07 0.32 14.40
N SER A 115 2.58 -0.91 14.42
CA SER A 115 1.74 -2.11 14.32
C SER A 115 0.84 -2.23 15.55
N SER A 116 -0.41 -2.64 15.35
CA SER A 116 -1.40 -2.81 16.42
C SER A 116 -1.26 -4.13 17.18
N GLY A 117 -0.45 -5.07 16.70
CA GLY A 117 -0.18 -6.31 17.41
C GLY A 117 -0.12 -7.55 16.52
N ASP A 118 1.05 -7.81 15.97
CA ASP A 118 1.42 -9.03 15.27
C ASP A 118 2.82 -9.49 15.70
N TYR A 119 3.41 -10.47 15.00
CA TYR A 119 4.78 -10.92 15.28
C TYR A 119 5.84 -10.13 14.52
N GLY A 120 5.46 -9.38 13.49
CA GLY A 120 6.33 -8.51 12.70
C GLY A 120 7.20 -9.20 11.66
N PHE A 121 6.74 -10.31 11.10
CA PHE A 121 7.36 -10.94 9.95
C PHE A 121 6.33 -11.46 8.95
N MET A 122 6.72 -11.59 7.69
CA MET A 122 5.89 -12.11 6.62
C MET A 122 6.54 -13.32 5.99
N VAL A 123 5.70 -14.19 5.39
CA VAL A 123 6.14 -15.43 4.77
C VAL A 123 5.63 -15.57 3.34
N THR A 124 6.32 -16.37 2.55
CA THR A 124 5.85 -16.89 1.26
C THR A 124 5.92 -18.41 1.25
N ALA A 125 5.04 -19.04 0.49
CA ALA A 125 5.06 -20.49 0.30
C ALA A 125 5.85 -20.84 -0.95
N ALA A 126 6.76 -21.82 -0.84
CA ALA A 126 7.52 -22.33 -1.96
C ALA A 126 8.01 -23.77 -1.69
N TYR A 127 8.44 -24.45 -2.74
CA TYR A 127 9.08 -25.76 -2.57
C TYR A 127 10.46 -25.63 -1.96
N ASN A 128 10.71 -26.41 -0.92
CA ASN A 128 12.02 -26.54 -0.29
C ASN A 128 12.92 -27.55 -1.05
N SER A 129 14.14 -27.78 -0.55
CA SER A 129 15.10 -28.71 -1.15
C SER A 129 14.62 -30.18 -1.17
N SER A 130 13.66 -30.53 -0.33
CA SER A 130 13.04 -31.87 -0.29
C SER A 130 11.79 -31.99 -1.17
N SER A 131 11.52 -30.97 -2.01
CA SER A 131 10.33 -30.90 -2.87
C SER A 131 8.99 -30.89 -2.11
N GLN A 132 9.02 -30.50 -0.82
CA GLN A 132 7.84 -30.21 -0.04
C GLN A 132 7.56 -28.72 -0.07
N VAL A 133 6.29 -28.33 0.03
CA VAL A 133 5.96 -26.93 0.19
C VAL A 133 6.21 -26.51 1.63
N SER A 134 6.93 -25.41 1.80
CA SER A 134 7.28 -24.81 3.09
C SER A 134 7.01 -23.32 3.06
N PHE A 135 6.93 -22.71 4.24
CA PHE A 135 6.84 -21.27 4.40
C PHE A 135 8.20 -20.69 4.73
N PHE A 136 8.59 -19.67 3.95
CA PHE A 136 9.86 -18.97 4.10
C PHE A 136 9.62 -17.52 4.51
N VAL A 137 10.41 -17.03 5.47
CA VAL A 137 10.37 -15.64 5.91
C VAL A 137 10.88 -14.74 4.80
N THR A 138 10.03 -13.81 4.34
CA THR A 138 10.36 -12.85 3.28
C THR A 138 10.94 -11.56 3.82
N TYR A 139 10.40 -11.05 4.92
CA TYR A 139 10.95 -9.93 5.65
C TYR A 139 10.55 -9.95 7.13
N VAL A 140 11.27 -9.18 7.92
CA VAL A 140 11.05 -9.01 9.37
C VAL A 140 11.28 -7.55 9.73
N TYR A 141 10.40 -6.99 10.53
CA TYR A 141 10.62 -5.67 11.13
C TYR A 141 11.54 -5.78 12.34
N LYS A 142 12.63 -5.03 12.35
CA LYS A 142 13.73 -5.17 13.34
C LYS A 142 13.29 -5.02 14.80
N ASN A 143 12.30 -4.14 15.06
CA ASN A 143 11.82 -3.84 16.41
C ASN A 143 10.63 -4.72 16.83
N SER A 144 10.19 -5.62 15.95
CA SER A 144 9.07 -6.52 16.21
C SER A 144 9.45 -7.67 17.16
N PRO A 145 8.46 -8.38 17.73
CA PRO A 145 8.74 -9.59 18.50
C PRO A 145 9.63 -10.61 17.77
N ALA A 146 9.41 -10.82 16.47
CA ALA A 146 10.21 -11.72 15.66
C ALA A 146 11.63 -11.18 15.42
N GLY A 147 11.76 -9.89 15.11
CA GLY A 147 13.07 -9.26 14.90
C GLY A 147 13.95 -9.30 16.14
N VAL A 148 13.37 -8.97 17.31
CA VAL A 148 14.06 -9.06 18.60
C VAL A 148 14.46 -10.50 18.95
N ALA A 149 13.65 -11.50 18.54
CA ALA A 149 13.94 -12.92 18.72
C ALA A 149 14.97 -13.48 17.72
N GLY A 150 15.47 -12.66 16.77
CA GLY A 150 16.48 -13.08 15.80
C GLY A 150 15.93 -13.82 14.58
N VAL A 151 14.63 -13.73 14.32
CA VAL A 151 14.03 -14.20 13.05
C VAL A 151 14.52 -13.30 11.92
N ALA A 152 14.84 -13.90 10.78
CA ALA A 152 15.36 -13.16 9.62
C ALA A 152 14.77 -13.68 8.31
N ARG A 153 14.85 -12.84 7.26
CA ARG A 153 14.61 -13.25 5.88
C ARG A 153 15.41 -14.51 5.58
N THR A 154 14.93 -15.37 4.71
CA THR A 154 15.48 -16.65 4.29
C THR A 154 15.13 -17.85 5.16
N TYR A 155 14.69 -17.66 6.40
CA TYR A 155 14.41 -18.75 7.31
C TYR A 155 13.17 -19.54 6.89
N GLU A 156 13.29 -20.88 6.92
CA GLU A 156 12.18 -21.81 6.67
C GLU A 156 11.46 -22.11 8.00
N ILE A 157 10.12 -22.06 8.02
CA ILE A 157 9.35 -22.53 9.18
C ILE A 157 9.27 -24.05 9.13
N VAL A 158 9.78 -24.73 10.15
CA VAL A 158 9.84 -26.19 10.24
C VAL A 158 9.00 -26.78 11.36
N SER A 159 8.50 -25.96 12.29
CA SER A 159 7.51 -26.36 13.28
C SER A 159 6.70 -25.17 13.80
N VAL A 160 5.49 -25.44 14.26
CA VAL A 160 4.62 -24.50 14.96
C VAL A 160 3.99 -25.17 16.17
N ASN A 161 4.10 -24.54 17.36
CA ASN A 161 3.56 -25.04 18.64
C ASN A 161 3.97 -26.49 18.93
N GLY A 162 5.20 -26.87 18.56
CA GLY A 162 5.74 -28.21 18.75
C GLY A 162 5.30 -29.23 17.70
N SER A 163 4.46 -28.85 16.74
CA SER A 163 4.05 -29.70 15.61
C SER A 163 4.93 -29.44 14.40
N ASP A 164 5.36 -30.50 13.71
CA ASP A 164 6.04 -30.48 12.41
C ASP A 164 5.08 -30.54 11.21
N VAL A 165 3.77 -30.56 11.46
CA VAL A 165 2.73 -30.51 10.43
C VAL A 165 2.60 -29.06 9.93
N VAL A 166 3.57 -28.63 9.14
CA VAL A 166 3.72 -27.23 8.62
C VAL A 166 3.84 -27.17 7.09
N HIS A 167 3.78 -28.31 6.44
CA HIS A 167 3.84 -28.42 4.99
C HIS A 167 2.44 -28.48 4.39
N PRO A 168 1.98 -27.43 3.71
CA PRO A 168 0.67 -27.45 3.06
C PRO A 168 0.65 -28.39 1.86
N GLU A 169 -0.51 -28.95 1.58
CA GLU A 169 -0.76 -29.66 0.34
C GLU A 169 -0.94 -28.69 -0.81
N VAL A 170 -0.69 -29.16 -2.02
CA VAL A 170 -0.95 -28.44 -3.26
C VAL A 170 -1.80 -29.27 -4.21
N THR A 171 -2.65 -28.61 -4.97
CA THR A 171 -3.41 -29.24 -6.06
C THR A 171 -2.47 -29.67 -7.20
N SER A 172 -2.97 -30.50 -8.13
CA SER A 172 -2.24 -30.87 -9.35
C SER A 172 -1.76 -29.66 -10.17
N ASP A 173 -2.49 -28.56 -10.10
CA ASP A 173 -2.19 -27.31 -10.81
C ASP A 173 -1.27 -26.38 -9.99
N GLY A 174 -0.79 -26.85 -8.82
CA GLY A 174 0.19 -26.14 -7.99
C GLY A 174 -0.39 -25.08 -7.07
N TYR A 175 -1.69 -25.06 -6.81
CA TYR A 175 -2.32 -24.14 -5.85
C TYR A 175 -2.29 -24.72 -4.43
N LEU A 176 -2.08 -23.84 -3.44
CA LEU A 176 -2.17 -24.21 -2.02
C LEU A 176 -3.57 -24.68 -1.66
N VAL A 177 -3.65 -25.84 -0.97
CA VAL A 177 -4.89 -26.33 -0.37
C VAL A 177 -5.09 -25.66 0.99
N SER A 178 -5.95 -24.64 1.03
CA SER A 178 -6.17 -23.81 2.23
C SER A 178 -6.79 -24.57 3.43
N THR A 179 -7.33 -25.77 3.18
CA THR A 179 -7.89 -26.66 4.21
C THR A 179 -6.89 -27.72 4.70
N SER A 180 -5.70 -27.80 4.09
CA SER A 180 -4.67 -28.75 4.55
C SER A 180 -4.15 -28.40 5.94
N ALA A 181 -3.81 -29.43 6.72
CA ALA A 181 -3.37 -29.25 8.10
C ALA A 181 -2.12 -28.37 8.21
N GLY A 182 -1.15 -28.55 7.30
CA GLY A 182 0.06 -27.72 7.28
C GLY A 182 -0.23 -26.25 7.01
N TYR A 183 -1.17 -25.94 6.11
CA TYR A 183 -1.61 -24.58 5.85
C TYR A 183 -2.31 -23.96 7.07
N THR A 184 -3.31 -24.67 7.62
CA THR A 184 -4.13 -24.17 8.72
C THR A 184 -3.32 -23.95 9.99
N ASN A 185 -2.35 -24.81 10.31
CA ASN A 185 -1.46 -24.64 11.45
C ASN A 185 -0.64 -23.35 11.36
N ILE A 186 -0.04 -23.10 10.19
CA ILE A 186 0.76 -21.88 9.96
C ILE A 186 -0.11 -20.63 9.99
N VAL A 187 -1.22 -20.63 9.26
CA VAL A 187 -2.11 -19.46 9.16
C VAL A 187 -2.74 -19.12 10.52
N ASN A 188 -3.18 -20.14 11.27
CA ASN A 188 -3.70 -19.93 12.61
C ASN A 188 -2.66 -19.36 13.56
N ALA A 189 -1.43 -19.85 13.52
CA ALA A 189 -0.35 -19.33 14.34
C ALA A 189 0.01 -17.90 13.97
N LEU A 190 0.16 -17.59 12.68
CA LEU A 190 0.59 -16.27 12.22
C LEU A 190 -0.47 -15.18 12.41
N PHE A 191 -1.74 -15.48 12.16
CA PHE A 191 -2.76 -14.46 11.98
C PHE A 191 -3.92 -14.50 12.97
N TYR A 192 -4.07 -15.59 13.70
CA TYR A 192 -5.22 -15.75 14.62
C TYR A 192 -4.80 -16.06 16.06
N SER A 193 -3.48 -16.14 16.33
CA SER A 193 -2.96 -16.42 17.66
C SER A 193 -2.15 -15.24 18.17
N SER A 194 -2.42 -14.79 19.38
CA SER A 194 -1.63 -13.76 20.05
C SER A 194 -0.30 -14.30 20.62
N LYS A 195 -0.13 -15.63 20.63
CA LYS A 195 1.10 -16.30 21.07
C LYS A 195 1.28 -17.60 20.28
N ALA A 196 2.48 -17.80 19.74
CA ALA A 196 2.86 -19.06 19.11
C ALA A 196 4.35 -19.35 19.29
N SER A 197 4.72 -20.62 19.23
CA SER A 197 6.12 -21.07 19.17
C SER A 197 6.43 -21.50 17.75
N PHE A 198 7.51 -20.95 17.18
CA PHE A 198 7.95 -21.24 15.82
C PHE A 198 9.34 -21.88 15.85
N GLY A 199 9.51 -23.01 15.15
CA GLY A 199 10.80 -23.58 14.81
C GLY A 199 11.21 -23.09 13.43
N PHE A 200 12.41 -22.53 13.35
CA PHE A 200 12.99 -22.03 12.11
C PHE A 200 14.25 -22.82 11.74
N LYS A 201 14.42 -23.04 10.45
CA LYS A 201 15.65 -23.56 9.86
C LYS A 201 16.34 -22.46 9.06
N LYS A 202 17.59 -22.22 9.37
CA LYS A 202 18.43 -21.22 8.70
C LYS A 202 19.03 -21.78 7.40
N PRO A 203 19.57 -20.91 6.51
CA PRO A 203 20.22 -21.36 5.28
C PRO A 203 21.42 -22.32 5.49
N ASP A 204 22.11 -22.19 6.63
CA ASP A 204 23.21 -23.09 7.01
C ASP A 204 22.74 -24.46 7.52
N GLY A 205 21.43 -24.69 7.57
CA GLY A 205 20.82 -25.91 8.05
C GLY A 205 20.59 -25.98 9.55
N THR A 206 21.12 -25.05 10.35
CA THR A 206 20.87 -24.99 11.79
C THR A 206 19.42 -24.60 12.10
N THR A 207 18.88 -25.12 13.18
CA THR A 207 17.52 -24.82 13.61
C THR A 207 17.52 -24.15 14.98
N PHE A 208 16.50 -23.30 15.21
CA PHE A 208 16.19 -22.81 16.55
C PHE A 208 14.67 -22.66 16.71
N THR A 209 14.23 -22.68 17.95
CA THR A 209 12.82 -22.48 18.29
C THR A 209 12.67 -21.26 19.19
N THR A 210 11.68 -20.45 18.92
CA THR A 210 11.35 -19.29 19.75
C THR A 210 9.85 -19.16 19.95
N SER A 211 9.45 -18.71 21.14
CA SER A 211 8.06 -18.37 21.43
C SER A 211 7.86 -16.87 21.26
N LEU A 212 6.94 -16.48 20.41
CA LEU A 212 6.60 -15.09 20.12
C LEU A 212 5.25 -14.76 20.76
N ASN A 213 5.16 -13.56 21.31
CA ASN A 213 3.88 -12.93 21.67
C ASN A 213 3.65 -11.79 20.69
N ALA A 214 2.47 -11.76 20.08
CA ALA A 214 2.06 -10.63 19.26
C ALA A 214 2.04 -9.36 20.11
N GLY A 215 2.54 -8.25 19.56
CA GLY A 215 2.66 -7.01 20.31
C GLY A 215 2.84 -5.81 19.40
N SER A 216 2.56 -4.62 19.92
CA SER A 216 2.79 -3.37 19.20
C SER A 216 4.27 -3.05 19.11
N TYR A 217 4.71 -2.53 17.97
CA TYR A 217 6.08 -2.09 17.74
C TYR A 217 6.11 -0.98 16.68
N THR A 218 7.17 -0.20 16.67
CA THR A 218 7.41 0.78 15.60
C THR A 218 7.91 0.06 14.36
N ILE A 219 7.19 0.22 13.26
CA ILE A 219 7.53 -0.35 11.95
C ILE A 219 8.72 0.44 11.38
N ASN A 220 9.75 -0.24 10.96
CA ASN A 220 10.80 0.32 10.13
C ASN A 220 10.47 0.07 8.67
N SER A 221 10.16 1.13 7.93
CA SER A 221 9.77 1.03 6.52
C SER A 221 10.96 0.70 5.61
N VAL A 222 12.14 1.18 5.96
CA VAL A 222 13.40 0.81 5.30
C VAL A 222 13.92 -0.48 5.95
N LEU A 223 13.83 -1.60 5.23
CA LEU A 223 14.30 -2.90 5.71
C LEU A 223 15.80 -3.09 5.50
N CYS A 224 16.35 -2.47 4.47
CA CYS A 224 17.77 -2.48 4.14
C CYS A 224 18.11 -1.22 3.35
N ASP A 225 19.23 -0.59 3.66
CA ASP A 225 19.85 0.43 2.83
C ASP A 225 21.36 0.21 2.79
N THR A 226 21.92 0.14 1.61
CA THR A 226 23.37 -0.08 1.44
C THR A 226 23.88 0.58 0.17
N VAL A 227 25.19 0.83 0.14
CA VAL A 227 25.90 1.26 -1.06
C VAL A 227 26.65 0.05 -1.61
N LEU A 228 26.31 -0.35 -2.82
CA LEU A 228 26.94 -1.45 -3.55
C LEU A 228 28.05 -0.91 -4.44
N GLU A 229 29.12 -1.65 -4.58
CA GLU A 229 30.18 -1.36 -5.55
C GLU A 229 29.98 -2.23 -6.79
N VAL A 230 29.73 -1.56 -7.93
CA VAL A 230 29.51 -2.20 -9.22
C VAL A 230 30.57 -1.69 -10.21
N GLY A 231 31.69 -2.40 -10.32
CA GLY A 231 32.88 -1.90 -11.00
C GLY A 231 33.42 -0.66 -10.30
N THR A 232 33.47 0.47 -10.99
CA THR A 232 33.90 1.77 -10.43
C THR A 232 32.74 2.63 -9.91
N LYS A 233 31.49 2.14 -10.03
CA LYS A 233 30.29 2.90 -9.66
C LYS A 233 29.82 2.54 -8.25
N LYS A 234 29.40 3.56 -7.52
CA LYS A 234 28.66 3.40 -6.26
C LYS A 234 27.16 3.44 -6.56
N VAL A 235 26.45 2.40 -6.16
CA VAL A 235 25.03 2.20 -6.44
C VAL A 235 24.28 2.15 -5.11
N GLY A 236 23.28 3.00 -4.94
CA GLY A 236 22.38 2.91 -3.78
C GLY A 236 21.41 1.76 -3.95
N TYR A 237 21.24 0.95 -2.92
CA TYR A 237 20.20 -0.07 -2.85
C TYR A 237 19.37 0.14 -1.59
N VAL A 238 18.07 0.32 -1.75
CA VAL A 238 17.14 0.47 -0.64
C VAL A 238 15.97 -0.49 -0.81
N VAL A 239 15.66 -1.25 0.24
CA VAL A 239 14.44 -2.05 0.37
C VAL A 239 13.44 -1.25 1.18
N PHE A 240 12.41 -0.74 0.52
CA PHE A 240 11.39 0.10 1.12
C PHE A 240 10.04 -0.61 1.11
N ASN A 241 9.51 -0.92 2.31
CA ASN A 241 8.42 -1.86 2.48
C ASN A 241 7.03 -1.23 2.62
N GLN A 242 6.92 0.00 3.11
CA GLN A 242 5.62 0.64 3.31
C GLN A 242 5.75 2.18 3.38
N PHE A 243 4.81 2.88 2.76
CA PHE A 243 4.69 4.34 2.86
C PHE A 243 3.91 4.70 4.12
N LEU A 244 4.59 4.82 5.26
CA LEU A 244 4.00 5.29 6.50
C LEU A 244 4.14 6.82 6.61
N GLY A 245 3.66 7.42 7.69
CA GLY A 245 3.78 8.85 7.95
C GLY A 245 5.21 9.32 8.26
N GLU A 246 5.37 10.15 9.27
CA GLU A 246 6.62 10.85 9.58
C GLU A 246 7.82 9.90 9.83
N SER A 247 7.57 8.73 10.42
CA SER A 247 8.63 7.73 10.65
C SER A 247 9.29 7.28 9.35
N SER A 248 8.51 6.91 8.33
CA SER A 248 9.03 6.54 7.01
C SER A 248 9.73 7.71 6.33
N GLN A 249 9.17 8.91 6.44
CA GLN A 249 9.78 10.11 5.85
C GLN A 249 11.16 10.40 6.43
N THR A 250 11.34 10.14 7.73
CA THR A 250 12.63 10.28 8.41
C THR A 250 13.63 9.20 7.95
N GLU A 251 13.21 7.94 7.89
CA GLU A 251 14.07 6.84 7.41
C GLU A 251 14.51 7.06 5.96
N LEU A 252 13.61 7.49 5.08
CA LEU A 252 13.92 7.81 3.68
C LEU A 252 14.88 9.00 3.57
N THR A 253 14.68 10.05 4.38
CA THR A 253 15.59 11.20 4.39
C THR A 253 17.02 10.75 4.76
N ASN A 254 17.17 9.99 5.84
CA ASN A 254 18.48 9.47 6.28
C ASN A 254 19.13 8.57 5.22
N THR A 255 18.33 7.73 4.54
CA THR A 255 18.81 6.87 3.46
C THR A 255 19.32 7.69 2.27
N ILE A 256 18.56 8.70 1.84
CA ILE A 256 18.96 9.55 0.71
C ILE A 256 20.18 10.40 1.05
N GLU A 257 20.28 10.94 2.26
CA GLU A 257 21.48 11.66 2.74
C GLU A 257 22.71 10.75 2.76
N LYS A 258 22.57 9.50 3.21
CA LYS A 258 23.63 8.49 3.15
C LYS A 258 24.08 8.24 1.71
N PHE A 259 23.17 8.09 0.77
CA PHE A 259 23.50 7.87 -0.64
C PHE A 259 24.18 9.11 -1.26
N GLN A 260 23.68 10.29 -0.96
CA GLN A 260 24.30 11.54 -1.39
C GLN A 260 25.73 11.69 -0.84
N ALA A 261 25.95 11.43 0.44
CA ALA A 261 27.27 11.51 1.08
C ALA A 261 28.28 10.50 0.50
N ASN A 262 27.82 9.41 -0.08
CA ASN A 262 28.64 8.38 -0.73
C ASN A 262 28.77 8.58 -2.24
N ASP A 263 28.29 9.69 -2.80
CA ASP A 263 28.33 10.01 -4.24
C ASP A 263 27.66 8.94 -5.12
N VAL A 264 26.53 8.38 -4.64
CA VAL A 264 25.71 7.43 -5.40
C VAL A 264 25.14 8.11 -6.64
N LYS A 265 25.26 7.45 -7.81
CA LYS A 265 24.74 7.95 -9.09
C LYS A 265 23.60 7.10 -9.67
N ASP A 266 23.62 5.82 -9.43
CA ASP A 266 22.55 4.90 -9.82
C ASP A 266 21.83 4.41 -8.58
N LEU A 267 20.49 4.35 -8.62
CA LEU A 267 19.65 3.98 -7.47
C LEU A 267 18.80 2.76 -7.79
N ILE A 268 18.80 1.78 -6.90
CA ILE A 268 17.90 0.64 -6.93
C ILE A 268 16.92 0.78 -5.76
N VAL A 269 15.64 0.88 -6.06
CA VAL A 269 14.54 0.96 -5.08
C VAL A 269 13.75 -0.35 -5.13
N ASP A 270 13.90 -1.15 -4.10
CA ASP A 270 13.23 -2.45 -4.00
C ASP A 270 11.88 -2.29 -3.30
N LEU A 271 10.81 -2.41 -4.10
CA LEU A 271 9.41 -2.29 -3.69
C LEU A 271 8.66 -3.63 -3.78
N ARG A 272 9.36 -4.77 -3.88
CA ARG A 272 8.72 -6.07 -4.17
C ARG A 272 7.64 -6.49 -3.17
N TYR A 273 7.68 -5.96 -1.93
CA TYR A 273 6.67 -6.23 -0.90
C TYR A 273 5.96 -4.94 -0.43
N ASN A 274 6.06 -3.84 -1.19
CA ASN A 274 5.49 -2.57 -0.78
C ASN A 274 4.07 -2.39 -1.32
N GLY A 275 3.07 -2.56 -0.47
CA GLY A 275 1.64 -2.39 -0.82
C GLY A 275 1.17 -0.93 -0.94
N GLY A 276 2.01 0.05 -0.66
CA GLY A 276 1.65 1.47 -0.70
C GLY A 276 1.60 2.13 0.68
N GLY A 277 0.61 2.98 0.92
CA GLY A 277 0.38 3.72 2.17
C GLY A 277 0.09 5.21 1.98
N SER A 278 0.79 6.10 2.68
CA SER A 278 0.59 7.54 2.66
C SER A 278 0.97 8.18 1.31
N VAL A 279 0.04 8.90 0.72
CA VAL A 279 0.26 9.72 -0.48
C VAL A 279 1.32 10.80 -0.21
N GLU A 280 1.26 11.45 0.95
CA GLU A 280 2.21 12.50 1.33
C GLU A 280 3.66 11.98 1.40
N THR A 281 3.85 10.78 1.94
CA THR A 281 5.18 10.15 1.97
C THR A 281 5.66 9.77 0.56
N CYS A 282 4.75 9.34 -0.32
CA CYS A 282 5.07 9.11 -1.73
C CYS A 282 5.49 10.40 -2.44
N GLU A 283 4.80 11.51 -2.22
CA GLU A 283 5.14 12.83 -2.76
C GLU A 283 6.53 13.28 -2.29
N LYS A 284 6.82 13.09 -1.01
CA LYS A 284 8.13 13.43 -0.44
C LYS A 284 9.25 12.61 -1.08
N LEU A 285 9.08 11.29 -1.20
CA LEU A 285 10.07 10.44 -1.86
C LEU A 285 10.19 10.78 -3.35
N SER A 286 9.07 10.99 -4.05
CA SER A 286 9.07 11.44 -5.45
C SER A 286 9.89 12.73 -5.61
N SER A 287 9.67 13.71 -4.73
CA SER A 287 10.40 14.99 -4.74
C SER A 287 11.89 14.82 -4.43
N MET A 288 12.26 13.93 -3.51
CA MET A 288 13.66 13.64 -3.21
C MET A 288 14.40 13.03 -4.39
N LEU A 289 13.75 12.16 -5.17
CA LEU A 289 14.34 11.42 -6.28
C LEU A 289 14.24 12.16 -7.62
N ALA A 290 13.35 13.14 -7.76
CA ALA A 290 13.14 13.86 -8.99
C ALA A 290 14.42 14.57 -9.48
N PRO A 291 14.65 14.74 -10.79
CA PRO A 291 15.73 15.58 -11.31
C PRO A 291 15.48 17.05 -10.92
N SER A 292 16.56 17.84 -10.84
CA SER A 292 16.48 19.22 -10.35
C SER A 292 15.58 20.13 -11.19
N ASP A 293 15.51 19.88 -12.48
CA ASP A 293 14.66 20.63 -13.42
C ASP A 293 13.17 20.26 -13.32
N ALA A 294 12.81 19.21 -12.58
CA ALA A 294 11.42 18.87 -12.27
C ALA A 294 10.85 19.71 -11.13
N ASN A 295 11.68 20.38 -10.33
CA ASN A 295 11.21 21.19 -9.20
C ASN A 295 10.21 22.26 -9.65
N GLY A 296 9.06 22.32 -8.97
CA GLY A 296 7.93 23.19 -9.32
C GLY A 296 7.07 22.74 -10.50
N LYS A 297 7.48 21.68 -11.25
CA LYS A 297 6.65 21.08 -12.30
C LYS A 297 5.65 20.08 -11.71
N MET A 298 4.63 19.76 -12.50
CA MET A 298 3.56 18.84 -12.15
C MET A 298 4.12 17.45 -11.82
N MET A 299 3.81 16.96 -10.63
CA MET A 299 4.04 15.57 -10.22
C MET A 299 2.89 14.70 -10.71
N TYR A 300 1.67 15.09 -10.33
CA TYR A 300 0.43 14.48 -10.80
C TYR A 300 -0.75 15.45 -10.62
N THR A 301 -1.90 15.12 -11.21
CA THR A 301 -3.19 15.75 -10.91
C THR A 301 -4.20 14.70 -10.46
N TYR A 302 -5.11 15.10 -9.57
CA TYR A 302 -6.24 14.27 -9.17
C TYR A 302 -7.28 14.19 -10.29
N LYS A 303 -7.83 13.00 -10.49
CA LYS A 303 -9.04 12.73 -11.26
C LYS A 303 -10.07 12.14 -10.31
N MET A 304 -11.20 12.82 -10.16
CA MET A 304 -12.29 12.50 -9.25
C MET A 304 -13.60 12.40 -10.01
N ASN A 305 -14.71 12.08 -9.32
CA ASN A 305 -16.04 12.22 -9.92
C ASN A 305 -16.33 13.69 -10.26
N ALA A 306 -17.36 13.93 -11.09
CA ALA A 306 -17.67 15.26 -11.61
C ALA A 306 -18.06 16.25 -10.50
N ASP A 307 -18.89 15.82 -9.56
CA ASP A 307 -19.41 16.65 -8.47
C ASP A 307 -18.30 17.11 -7.53
N LEU A 308 -17.44 16.18 -7.17
CA LEU A 308 -16.29 16.44 -6.31
C LEU A 308 -15.26 17.35 -7.01
N THR A 309 -15.03 17.14 -8.30
CA THR A 309 -14.17 18.00 -9.12
C THR A 309 -14.72 19.45 -9.14
N GLN A 310 -16.02 19.61 -9.36
CA GLN A 310 -16.66 20.92 -9.35
C GLN A 310 -16.59 21.60 -7.98
N LEU A 311 -16.76 20.83 -6.90
CA LEU A 311 -16.64 21.33 -5.53
C LEU A 311 -15.24 21.89 -5.27
N PHE A 312 -14.19 21.13 -5.59
CA PHE A 312 -12.80 21.56 -5.39
C PHE A 312 -12.47 22.82 -6.21
N VAL A 313 -12.88 22.85 -7.48
CA VAL A 313 -12.69 24.05 -8.34
C VAL A 313 -13.43 25.27 -7.76
N SER A 314 -14.66 25.09 -7.23
CA SER A 314 -15.41 26.18 -6.63
C SER A 314 -14.78 26.74 -5.34
N GLN A 315 -14.02 25.91 -4.63
CA GLN A 315 -13.26 26.27 -3.43
C GLN A 315 -11.85 26.80 -3.73
N ASN A 316 -11.47 26.93 -5.01
CA ASN A 316 -10.13 27.27 -5.48
C ASN A 316 -9.03 26.30 -4.96
N GLU A 317 -9.39 25.05 -4.70
CA GLU A 317 -8.43 24.00 -4.35
C GLU A 317 -7.62 23.60 -5.60
N ASN A 318 -6.32 23.41 -5.41
CA ASN A 318 -5.46 22.99 -6.50
C ASN A 318 -5.50 21.47 -6.67
N LEU A 319 -5.96 20.99 -7.81
CA LEU A 319 -5.98 19.57 -8.15
C LEU A 319 -4.63 19.01 -8.56
N THR A 320 -3.67 19.89 -8.82
CA THR A 320 -2.32 19.52 -9.29
C THR A 320 -1.32 19.61 -8.16
N VAL A 321 -0.57 18.55 -7.96
CA VAL A 321 0.54 18.46 -7.03
C VAL A 321 1.84 18.61 -7.81
N ASN A 322 2.73 19.48 -7.35
CA ASN A 322 4.01 19.76 -7.97
C ASN A 322 5.16 19.19 -7.14
N PHE A 323 6.28 18.87 -7.80
CA PHE A 323 7.50 18.49 -7.09
C PHE A 323 8.03 19.64 -6.22
N THR A 324 8.42 19.31 -5.00
CA THR A 324 9.04 20.22 -4.02
C THR A 324 10.40 19.67 -3.63
N LYS A 325 11.37 19.76 -4.53
CA LYS A 325 12.71 19.21 -4.33
C LYS A 325 13.51 20.06 -3.33
N SER A 326 13.91 19.45 -2.22
CA SER A 326 14.66 20.12 -1.14
C SER A 326 16.10 19.61 -0.96
N ASN A 327 16.52 18.57 -1.70
CA ASN A 327 17.86 17.99 -1.65
C ASN A 327 18.57 18.10 -2.99
N SER A 328 19.89 17.84 -3.01
CA SER A 328 20.70 17.82 -4.22
C SER A 328 20.91 16.40 -4.80
N PHE A 329 20.35 15.38 -4.17
CA PHE A 329 20.45 14.00 -4.65
C PHE A 329 19.68 13.86 -5.98
N GLN A 330 20.38 13.42 -7.01
CA GLN A 330 19.80 13.23 -8.34
C GLN A 330 20.45 12.00 -8.97
N PRO A 331 19.80 10.83 -8.88
CA PRO A 331 20.29 9.64 -9.54
C PRO A 331 20.26 9.80 -11.07
N THR A 332 21.25 9.26 -11.73
CA THR A 332 21.33 9.21 -13.20
C THR A 332 20.29 8.25 -13.77
N ALA A 333 20.09 7.13 -13.09
CA ALA A 333 19.08 6.14 -13.41
C ALA A 333 18.45 5.56 -12.14
N ILE A 334 17.18 5.16 -12.23
CA ILE A 334 16.44 4.49 -11.16
C ILE A 334 15.97 3.13 -11.66
N TYR A 335 16.23 2.12 -10.84
CA TYR A 335 15.82 0.73 -11.04
C TYR A 335 14.84 0.33 -9.96
N PHE A 336 13.59 0.16 -10.31
CA PHE A 336 12.58 -0.34 -9.38
C PHE A 336 12.51 -1.86 -9.44
N ILE A 337 12.73 -2.54 -8.31
CA ILE A 337 12.43 -3.95 -8.20
C ILE A 337 10.99 -4.09 -7.74
N VAL A 338 10.15 -4.76 -8.54
CA VAL A 338 8.70 -4.81 -8.37
C VAL A 338 8.15 -6.24 -8.43
N SER A 339 6.99 -6.45 -7.85
CA SER A 339 6.25 -7.72 -7.89
C SER A 339 4.74 -7.49 -7.84
N GLY A 340 3.93 -8.54 -7.86
CA GLY A 340 2.49 -8.43 -7.60
C GLY A 340 2.12 -7.90 -6.21
N GLY A 341 3.09 -7.76 -5.31
CA GLY A 341 2.94 -7.07 -4.02
C GLY A 341 3.16 -5.55 -4.09
N THR A 342 3.78 -5.05 -5.17
CA THR A 342 4.01 -3.62 -5.40
C THR A 342 2.71 -2.95 -5.83
N ALA A 343 2.15 -2.08 -4.99
CA ALA A 343 0.82 -1.53 -5.23
C ALA A 343 0.72 -0.03 -4.90
N SER A 344 -0.20 0.65 -5.54
CA SER A 344 -0.77 1.93 -5.17
C SER A 344 0.26 3.06 -4.99
N ALA A 345 0.60 3.51 -3.76
CA ALA A 345 1.62 4.56 -3.55
C ALA A 345 2.99 4.18 -4.14
N SER A 346 3.33 2.88 -4.20
CA SER A 346 4.52 2.39 -4.90
C SER A 346 4.42 2.58 -6.42
N GLU A 347 3.26 2.29 -6.99
CA GLU A 347 2.98 2.51 -8.42
C GLU A 347 2.87 4.01 -8.73
N LEU A 348 2.30 4.80 -7.80
CA LEU A 348 2.27 6.26 -7.89
C LEU A 348 3.69 6.84 -7.95
N LEU A 349 4.63 6.38 -7.11
CA LEU A 349 6.03 6.81 -7.14
C LEU A 349 6.65 6.58 -8.53
N ILE A 350 6.45 5.40 -9.10
CA ILE A 350 6.95 5.06 -10.44
C ILE A 350 6.30 5.97 -11.49
N ASN A 351 4.98 6.13 -11.44
CA ASN A 351 4.21 6.95 -12.39
C ASN A 351 4.60 8.45 -12.32
N ASN A 352 4.87 8.97 -11.13
CA ASN A 352 5.30 10.35 -10.92
C ASN A 352 6.67 10.65 -11.55
N LEU A 353 7.60 9.70 -11.45
CA LEU A 353 8.98 9.88 -11.91
C LEU A 353 9.17 9.55 -13.40
N GLN A 354 8.31 8.73 -13.99
CA GLN A 354 8.42 8.27 -15.38
C GLN A 354 8.55 9.41 -16.39
N PRO A 355 7.75 10.51 -16.35
CA PRO A 355 7.88 11.60 -17.30
C PRO A 355 9.23 12.31 -17.28
N TYR A 356 9.94 12.25 -16.16
CA TYR A 356 11.17 13.00 -15.90
C TYR A 356 12.45 12.18 -16.06
N TYR A 357 12.34 10.84 -16.01
CA TYR A 357 13.48 9.94 -16.22
C TYR A 357 13.48 9.26 -17.60
N THR A 358 12.39 9.34 -18.36
CA THR A 358 12.22 8.86 -19.73
C THR A 358 12.90 7.49 -20.00
N SER A 359 14.16 7.48 -20.45
CA SER A 359 14.92 6.28 -20.79
C SER A 359 15.77 5.71 -19.63
N ASN A 360 15.76 6.35 -18.46
CA ASN A 360 16.61 6.01 -17.31
C ASN A 360 15.81 5.54 -16.08
N LEU A 361 14.54 5.17 -16.27
CA LEU A 361 13.71 4.50 -15.27
C LEU A 361 13.41 3.10 -15.77
N PHE A 362 13.74 2.09 -14.93
CA PHE A 362 13.62 0.70 -15.31
C PHE A 362 12.83 -0.09 -14.25
N LEU A 363 11.99 -1.01 -14.70
CA LEU A 363 11.30 -1.95 -13.84
C LEU A 363 11.93 -3.34 -13.98
N ILE A 364 12.19 -4.00 -12.85
CA ILE A 364 12.77 -5.33 -12.78
C ILE A 364 11.90 -6.19 -11.86
N GLY A 365 11.46 -7.33 -12.32
CA GLY A 365 10.64 -8.20 -11.49
C GLY A 365 9.40 -8.71 -12.22
N GLN A 366 8.27 -8.67 -11.55
CA GLN A 366 6.97 -9.11 -12.07
C GLN A 366 6.02 -7.94 -12.22
N THR A 367 4.94 -8.10 -12.98
CA THR A 367 3.87 -7.10 -13.10
C THR A 367 3.39 -6.67 -11.72
N THR A 368 3.25 -5.36 -11.51
CA THR A 368 2.74 -4.78 -10.27
C THR A 368 1.26 -5.08 -10.07
N TYR A 369 0.71 -4.71 -8.91
CA TYR A 369 -0.67 -5.04 -8.54
C TYR A 369 -1.73 -4.40 -9.44
N GLY A 370 -1.52 -3.16 -9.87
CA GLY A 370 -2.46 -2.45 -10.74
C GLY A 370 -3.53 -1.67 -9.98
N LYS A 371 -3.11 -0.82 -9.03
CA LYS A 371 -4.03 0.04 -8.27
C LYS A 371 -3.71 1.52 -8.47
N PRO A 372 -4.20 2.16 -9.57
CA PRO A 372 -3.95 3.56 -9.88
C PRO A 372 -4.76 4.55 -9.03
N CYS A 373 -5.58 4.06 -8.11
CA CYS A 373 -6.57 4.82 -7.36
C CYS A 373 -6.28 4.83 -5.86
N GLY A 374 -6.83 5.84 -5.19
CA GLY A 374 -6.65 6.05 -3.76
C GLY A 374 -7.92 6.43 -3.02
N PHE A 375 -7.77 6.64 -1.73
CA PHE A 375 -8.84 6.82 -0.78
C PHE A 375 -8.69 8.10 0.01
N TRP A 376 -9.82 8.72 0.34
CA TRP A 376 -9.99 9.55 1.52
C TRP A 376 -10.79 8.78 2.56
N SER A 377 -10.32 8.81 3.82
CA SER A 377 -11.06 8.18 4.91
C SER A 377 -12.31 8.99 5.24
N THR A 378 -13.45 8.31 5.31
CA THR A 378 -14.74 8.92 5.67
C THR A 378 -15.33 8.22 6.88
N PRO A 379 -15.56 8.93 8.01
CA PRO A 379 -16.14 8.33 9.20
C PRO A 379 -17.62 7.97 9.00
N ILE A 380 -18.00 6.76 9.40
CA ILE A 380 -19.36 6.21 9.37
C ILE A 380 -19.79 5.87 10.79
N GLY A 381 -20.94 6.40 11.22
CA GLY A 381 -21.51 6.15 12.55
C GLY A 381 -20.83 6.93 13.68
N TYR A 382 -19.92 7.84 13.38
CA TYR A 382 -19.27 8.71 14.34
C TYR A 382 -18.79 10.00 13.68
N THR A 383 -18.44 11.00 14.50
CA THR A 383 -17.78 12.21 14.02
C THR A 383 -16.32 12.23 14.46
N GLU A 384 -15.46 12.95 13.74
CA GLU A 384 -14.03 13.09 14.07
C GLU A 384 -13.76 13.55 15.53
N LYS A 385 -14.72 14.24 16.17
CA LYS A 385 -14.60 14.71 17.56
C LYS A 385 -14.88 13.60 18.59
N GLN A 386 -15.44 12.46 18.19
CA GLN A 386 -15.84 11.36 19.09
C GLN A 386 -14.80 10.24 19.09
N THR A 387 -13.55 10.55 19.34
CA THR A 387 -12.42 9.61 19.19
C THR A 387 -12.34 8.52 20.26
N THR A 388 -13.00 8.69 21.43
CA THR A 388 -12.87 7.76 22.56
C THR A 388 -13.97 6.70 22.65
N THR A 389 -15.07 6.85 21.90
CA THR A 389 -16.23 5.94 21.93
C THR A 389 -16.69 5.56 20.53
N LYS A 390 -15.76 5.39 19.61
CA LYS A 390 -16.07 5.05 18.21
C LYS A 390 -16.89 3.76 18.11
N LYS A 391 -18.11 3.88 17.63
CA LYS A 391 -18.95 2.75 17.20
C LYS A 391 -19.26 3.02 15.72
N GLY A 392 -18.57 2.31 14.82
CA GLY A 392 -18.74 2.52 13.39
C GLY A 392 -17.52 2.07 12.61
N TYR A 393 -17.34 2.66 11.44
CA TYR A 393 -16.30 2.31 10.49
C TYR A 393 -15.58 3.56 9.96
N ASP A 394 -14.36 3.40 9.53
CA ASP A 394 -13.75 4.29 8.54
C ASP A 394 -14.01 3.68 7.15
N LEU A 395 -14.78 4.38 6.31
CA LEU A 395 -15.00 4.01 4.93
C LEU A 395 -13.82 4.47 4.07
N TYR A 396 -13.24 3.55 3.34
CA TYR A 396 -12.25 3.78 2.30
C TYR A 396 -12.85 3.41 0.94
N ALA A 397 -13.74 4.28 0.44
CA ALA A 397 -14.23 4.18 -0.93
C ALA A 397 -13.20 4.76 -1.90
N VAL A 398 -12.99 4.13 -3.05
CA VAL A 398 -12.13 4.70 -4.10
C VAL A 398 -12.62 6.09 -4.45
N SER A 399 -11.80 7.11 -4.15
CA SER A 399 -12.21 8.52 -4.25
C SER A 399 -11.52 9.26 -5.38
N PHE A 400 -10.32 8.81 -5.77
CA PHE A 400 -9.54 9.46 -6.82
C PHE A 400 -8.63 8.48 -7.57
N GLU A 401 -8.29 8.84 -8.79
CA GLU A 401 -7.11 8.40 -9.54
C GLU A 401 -6.08 9.51 -9.61
N THR A 402 -4.86 9.19 -10.01
CA THR A 402 -3.79 10.16 -10.28
C THR A 402 -3.32 10.07 -11.72
N ILE A 403 -3.07 11.22 -12.33
CA ILE A 403 -2.60 11.37 -13.72
C ILE A 403 -1.27 12.11 -13.69
N ASN A 404 -0.21 11.55 -14.25
CA ASN A 404 1.13 12.15 -14.26
C ASN A 404 1.29 13.30 -15.29
N ALA A 405 2.46 13.87 -15.37
CA ALA A 405 2.75 15.02 -16.27
C ALA A 405 2.63 14.68 -17.77
N ASN A 406 2.65 13.41 -18.15
CA ASN A 406 2.37 12.96 -19.52
C ASN A 406 0.88 12.68 -19.76
N MET A 407 0.00 13.03 -18.82
CA MET A 407 -1.42 12.69 -18.85
C MET A 407 -1.69 11.18 -18.82
N GLU A 408 -0.84 10.42 -18.12
CA GLU A 408 -0.91 8.98 -18.01
C GLU A 408 -1.30 8.54 -16.58
N GLY A 409 -2.17 7.55 -16.50
CA GLY A 409 -2.68 6.90 -15.29
C GLY A 409 -3.38 5.61 -15.66
N GLY A 410 -4.35 5.15 -14.87
CA GLY A 410 -5.24 4.05 -15.22
C GLY A 410 -4.56 2.70 -15.41
N TYR A 411 -3.44 2.44 -14.73
CA TYR A 411 -2.67 1.19 -14.84
C TYR A 411 -3.32 0.03 -14.06
N TYR A 412 -4.64 -0.22 -14.27
CA TYR A 412 -5.40 -1.28 -13.59
C TYR A 412 -4.90 -2.69 -13.87
N SER A 413 -4.19 -2.91 -14.99
CA SER A 413 -3.55 -4.18 -15.30
C SER A 413 -2.12 -4.32 -14.75
N GLY A 414 -1.68 -3.35 -13.93
CA GLY A 414 -0.32 -3.27 -13.41
C GLY A 414 0.69 -2.72 -14.41
N MET A 415 1.89 -2.50 -13.89
CA MET A 415 3.06 -2.05 -14.66
C MET A 415 3.95 -3.25 -14.95
N THR A 416 4.01 -3.66 -16.21
CA THR A 416 4.74 -4.89 -16.60
C THR A 416 6.18 -4.56 -16.99
N PRO A 417 7.19 -5.09 -16.28
CA PRO A 417 8.60 -4.93 -16.65
C PRO A 417 8.89 -5.44 -18.07
N GLY A 418 9.59 -4.63 -18.89
CA GLY A 418 9.90 -4.95 -20.27
C GLY A 418 8.83 -4.55 -21.29
N ALA A 419 7.67 -4.05 -20.87
CA ALA A 419 6.72 -3.42 -21.76
C ALA A 419 7.30 -2.10 -22.32
N THR A 420 6.82 -1.66 -23.49
CA THR A 420 7.29 -0.42 -24.14
C THR A 420 7.22 0.79 -23.19
N LYS A 421 6.14 0.87 -22.42
CA LYS A 421 5.94 1.97 -21.45
C LYS A 421 6.82 1.81 -20.20
N TYR A 422 7.19 0.60 -19.82
CA TYR A 422 7.96 0.28 -18.63
C TYR A 422 9.23 -0.50 -18.99
N PRO A 423 10.27 0.16 -19.51
CA PRO A 423 11.52 -0.50 -19.87
C PRO A 423 12.07 -1.33 -18.69
N GLY A 424 12.61 -2.51 -18.97
CA GLY A 424 13.08 -3.38 -17.90
C GLY A 424 13.12 -4.83 -18.28
N VAL A 425 13.02 -5.71 -17.30
CA VAL A 425 13.13 -7.17 -17.49
C VAL A 425 12.34 -7.95 -16.46
N LEU A 426 11.76 -9.07 -16.87
CA LEU A 426 11.13 -10.04 -15.97
C LEU A 426 12.21 -10.72 -15.10
N ALA A 427 11.97 -10.75 -13.80
CA ALA A 427 12.78 -11.48 -12.83
C ALA A 427 11.91 -11.97 -11.67
N TYR A 428 12.38 -12.94 -10.89
CA TYR A 428 11.64 -13.50 -9.77
C TYR A 428 12.38 -13.27 -8.45
N ASP A 429 11.62 -13.14 -7.37
CA ASP A 429 12.15 -12.96 -6.03
C ASP A 429 13.04 -14.14 -5.61
N SER A 430 14.19 -13.83 -5.08
CA SER A 430 15.12 -14.77 -4.47
C SER A 430 15.02 -14.71 -2.93
N PHE A 431 13.81 -14.99 -2.40
CA PHE A 431 13.53 -14.87 -0.95
C PHE A 431 14.45 -15.75 -0.07
N TRP A 432 15.17 -16.71 -0.64
CA TRP A 432 16.19 -17.54 0.04
C TRP A 432 17.57 -16.89 0.15
N LEU A 433 17.73 -15.66 -0.38
CA LEU A 433 18.92 -14.85 -0.26
C LEU A 433 18.68 -13.64 0.64
N PRO A 434 19.68 -13.18 1.40
CA PRO A 434 19.56 -11.98 2.19
C PRO A 434 19.45 -10.73 1.31
N TRP A 435 18.98 -9.64 1.90
CA TRP A 435 18.94 -8.35 1.21
C TRP A 435 20.35 -7.90 0.81
N GLY A 436 20.49 -7.38 -0.41
CA GLY A 436 21.76 -6.90 -0.95
C GLY A 436 22.69 -7.98 -1.49
N ASP A 437 22.30 -9.26 -1.46
CA ASP A 437 23.06 -10.31 -2.14
C ASP A 437 23.02 -10.12 -3.65
N MET A 438 24.18 -9.94 -4.25
CA MET A 438 24.33 -9.69 -5.70
C MET A 438 23.86 -10.87 -6.59
N ASN A 439 23.60 -12.04 -6.01
CA ASN A 439 23.00 -13.18 -6.68
C ASN A 439 21.46 -13.18 -6.64
N ASP A 440 20.83 -12.26 -5.88
CA ASP A 440 19.37 -12.06 -5.98
C ASP A 440 19.00 -11.77 -7.44
N ALA A 441 18.09 -12.55 -8.01
CA ALA A 441 17.81 -12.51 -9.45
C ALA A 441 17.37 -11.15 -9.94
N CYS A 442 16.61 -10.38 -9.12
CA CYS A 442 16.19 -9.03 -9.46
C CYS A 442 17.36 -8.05 -9.34
N LEU A 443 18.12 -8.12 -8.22
CA LEU A 443 19.26 -7.26 -7.99
C LEU A 443 20.36 -7.47 -9.03
N ALA A 444 20.64 -8.74 -9.39
CA ALA A 444 21.59 -9.11 -10.43
C ALA A 444 21.25 -8.50 -11.81
N GLN A 445 19.97 -8.36 -12.15
CA GLN A 445 19.56 -7.70 -13.40
C GLN A 445 19.88 -6.20 -13.37
N ALA A 446 19.59 -5.51 -12.24
CA ALA A 446 19.95 -4.11 -12.08
C ALA A 446 21.47 -3.90 -12.21
N ILE A 447 22.24 -4.70 -11.45
CA ILE A 447 23.71 -4.67 -11.46
C ILE A 447 24.28 -4.89 -12.89
N ASN A 448 23.73 -5.89 -13.61
CA ASN A 448 24.16 -6.16 -14.97
C ASN A 448 23.86 -4.97 -15.88
N ARG A 449 22.67 -4.38 -15.80
CA ARG A 449 22.31 -3.19 -16.59
C ARG A 449 23.24 -2.00 -16.28
N ILE A 450 23.56 -1.76 -15.00
CA ILE A 450 24.45 -0.68 -14.55
C ILE A 450 25.88 -0.89 -15.07
N SER A 451 26.38 -2.12 -15.07
CA SER A 451 27.76 -2.44 -15.47
C SER A 451 27.96 -2.57 -16.98
N SER A 452 27.00 -3.18 -17.70
CA SER A 452 27.15 -3.55 -19.12
C SER A 452 26.25 -2.73 -20.07
N GLY A 453 25.30 -1.95 -19.53
CA GLY A 453 24.31 -1.24 -20.33
C GLY A 453 23.15 -2.10 -20.83
N THR A 454 23.09 -3.40 -20.49
CA THR A 454 22.04 -4.33 -20.94
C THR A 454 21.55 -5.22 -19.81
N PHE A 455 20.31 -5.69 -19.89
CA PHE A 455 19.84 -6.75 -19.00
C PHE A 455 20.36 -8.12 -19.47
N LYS A 456 20.51 -9.08 -18.54
CA LYS A 456 20.84 -10.46 -18.91
C LYS A 456 19.67 -11.08 -19.68
N THR A 457 19.99 -11.77 -20.79
CA THR A 457 19.01 -12.48 -21.65
C THR A 457 18.66 -13.88 -21.15
N SER A 458 19.40 -14.42 -20.18
CA SER A 458 19.13 -15.74 -19.59
C SER A 458 17.81 -15.72 -18.81
N ALA A 459 17.02 -16.79 -18.97
CA ALA A 459 15.81 -16.97 -18.19
C ALA A 459 16.11 -16.83 -16.69
N PRO A 460 15.36 -15.99 -15.97
CA PRO A 460 15.60 -15.81 -14.54
C PRO A 460 15.37 -17.15 -13.81
N LEU A 461 16.26 -17.45 -12.86
CA LEU A 461 16.08 -18.58 -11.96
C LEU A 461 14.78 -18.33 -11.17
N ARG A 462 13.80 -19.18 -11.40
CA ARG A 462 12.55 -19.20 -10.66
C ARG A 462 12.66 -20.26 -9.58
N ALA A 463 12.49 -19.86 -8.31
CA ALA A 463 12.12 -20.86 -7.32
C ALA A 463 10.91 -21.61 -7.83
N LYS A 464 10.82 -22.91 -7.60
CA LYS A 464 9.60 -23.66 -7.89
C LYS A 464 8.52 -23.12 -6.96
N SER A 465 7.85 -22.06 -7.42
CA SER A 465 6.82 -21.36 -6.65
C SER A 465 5.54 -22.16 -6.62
N VAL A 466 4.82 -22.02 -5.54
CA VAL A 466 3.44 -22.52 -5.41
C VAL A 466 2.51 -21.41 -5.86
N ASN A 467 1.47 -21.75 -6.59
CA ASN A 467 0.40 -20.80 -6.89
C ASN A 467 -0.41 -20.56 -5.60
N VAL A 468 -0.53 -19.31 -5.23
CA VAL A 468 -1.36 -18.89 -4.11
C VAL A 468 -2.63 -18.31 -4.70
N THR A 469 -3.79 -18.80 -4.30
CA THR A 469 -5.05 -18.21 -4.75
C THR A 469 -5.14 -16.76 -4.24
N PRO A 470 -5.75 -15.82 -4.99
CA PRO A 470 -5.89 -14.42 -4.56
C PRO A 470 -6.60 -14.23 -3.20
N VAL A 471 -7.29 -15.28 -2.74
CA VAL A 471 -8.00 -15.33 -1.45
C VAL A 471 -7.12 -15.89 -0.32
N SER A 472 -5.82 -16.14 -0.55
CA SER A 472 -4.98 -16.68 0.51
C SER A 472 -4.79 -15.64 1.62
N ASN A 473 -5.10 -16.02 2.85
CA ASN A 473 -4.87 -15.24 4.06
C ASN A 473 -3.39 -14.99 4.40
N ILE A 474 -2.47 -15.33 3.50
CA ILE A 474 -1.02 -15.20 3.71
C ILE A 474 -0.54 -13.77 3.43
N ASP A 475 -1.13 -13.09 2.44
CA ASP A 475 -0.84 -11.71 2.12
C ASP A 475 -1.94 -10.79 2.68
N ARG A 476 -1.74 -10.32 3.91
CA ARG A 476 -2.62 -9.37 4.60
C ARG A 476 -2.10 -7.94 4.58
N GLN A 477 -1.02 -7.70 3.85
CA GLN A 477 -0.49 -6.36 3.74
C GLN A 477 -1.51 -5.44 3.06
N PHE A 478 -1.71 -4.28 3.65
CA PHE A 478 -2.53 -3.24 3.04
C PHE A 478 -1.98 -2.86 1.66
N LYS A 479 -2.84 -2.92 0.65
CA LYS A 479 -2.53 -2.49 -0.71
C LYS A 479 -3.36 -1.27 -1.05
N GLY A 480 -2.82 -0.10 -0.81
CA GLY A 480 -3.56 1.13 -1.03
C GLY A 480 -2.73 2.39 -0.87
N MET A 481 -3.28 3.52 -1.32
CA MET A 481 -2.78 4.85 -1.00
C MET A 481 -3.89 5.66 -0.36
N ILE A 482 -3.55 6.29 0.74
CA ILE A 482 -4.46 7.14 1.52
C ILE A 482 -3.89 8.54 1.53
N ASP A 483 -4.71 9.50 1.14
CA ASP A 483 -4.43 10.90 1.35
C ASP A 483 -5.13 11.36 2.63
N PHE A 484 -4.35 11.66 3.65
CA PHE A 484 -4.85 12.09 4.95
C PHE A 484 -5.07 13.59 5.05
N ARG A 485 -4.70 14.36 4.02
CA ARG A 485 -4.97 15.79 3.99
C ARG A 485 -6.46 16.03 3.89
N LYS A 486 -6.96 16.97 4.68
CA LYS A 486 -8.37 17.35 4.66
C LYS A 486 -8.62 18.30 3.49
N HIS A 487 -8.96 17.72 2.34
CA HIS A 487 -9.39 18.50 1.18
C HIS A 487 -10.88 18.89 1.25
N LEU A 488 -11.66 18.15 2.02
CA LEU A 488 -13.09 18.44 2.25
C LEU A 488 -13.23 19.21 3.56
N LYS A 489 -13.28 20.54 3.50
CA LYS A 489 -13.56 21.42 4.64
C LYS A 489 -15.03 21.80 4.69
#